data_c4beccb368279ed18e229db0640a947e
#
_entry.id   c4beccb368279ed18e229db0640a947e
#
_cell.length_a   1.000
_cell.length_b   1.000
_cell.length_c   1.000
_cell.angle_alpha   90.00
_cell.angle_beta   90.00
_cell.angle_gamma   90.00
#
_symmetry.space_group_name_H-M   'P 1'
#
loop_
_entity.id
_entity.type
_entity.pdbx_description
1 polymer ?
#
loop_
_entity_poly.entity_id
_entity_poly.type
_entity_poly.pdbx_seq_one_letter_code
_entity_poly.pdbx_strand_id
1 'polypeptide(L)'
;MNNNIQIPKGYKPYKTIEGKFAAHIGPYYIKYKYPRTVFIVFIDNKLSNLNNVAHGGFLMAYADSVGGFYAYNKVKKPIVTVNLNCNFIKPVSVGSWLEAKAEIKTSGKS
;
A
#
# COMPACT_ATOMS: atom_id res chain seq x y z
N MET A 1 -3.13 -19.43 -7.51
CA MET A 1 -3.54 -18.81 -6.28
C MET A 1 -2.91 -19.47 -5.07
N ASN A 2 -2.30 -18.72 -4.23
CA ASN A 2 -1.62 -19.30 -3.08
C ASN A 2 -2.45 -19.07 -1.81
N ASN A 3 -3.09 -20.14 -1.33
CA ASN A 3 -3.93 -20.06 -0.15
C ASN A 3 -3.15 -20.29 1.13
N ASN A 4 -1.84 -20.50 1.01
CA ASN A 4 -1.00 -20.84 2.16
C ASN A 4 -0.23 -19.64 2.71
N ILE A 5 -0.51 -18.45 2.21
CA ILE A 5 0.18 -17.28 2.70
C ILE A 5 -0.30 -17.00 4.11
N GLN A 6 0.66 -16.93 5.03
CA GLN A 6 0.39 -16.68 6.42
C GLN A 6 0.44 -15.19 6.68
N ILE A 7 -0.68 -14.62 7.10
CA ILE A 7 -0.73 -13.20 7.38
C ILE A 7 0.00 -12.94 8.70
N PRO A 8 0.96 -12.00 8.71
CA PRO A 8 1.70 -11.71 9.93
C PRO A 8 0.78 -11.32 11.08
N LYS A 9 1.18 -11.71 12.29
CA LYS A 9 0.38 -11.48 13.47
C LYS A 9 0.08 -10.00 13.68
N GLY A 10 -1.15 -9.71 14.05
CA GLY A 10 -1.57 -8.34 14.32
C GLY A 10 -2.13 -7.60 13.13
N TYR A 11 -2.06 -8.19 11.94
CA TYR A 11 -2.60 -7.58 10.74
C TYR A 11 -3.95 -8.19 10.40
N LYS A 12 -4.81 -7.38 9.81
CA LYS A 12 -6.11 -7.83 9.33
C LYS A 12 -6.35 -7.27 7.94
N PRO A 13 -7.23 -7.90 7.16
CA PRO A 13 -7.49 -7.39 5.81
C PRO A 13 -7.95 -5.94 5.82
N TYR A 14 -7.42 -5.15 4.90
CA TYR A 14 -7.89 -3.80 4.67
C TYR A 14 -8.99 -3.88 3.62
N LYS A 15 -10.18 -3.43 3.98
CA LYS A 15 -11.33 -3.60 3.11
C LYS A 15 -11.23 -2.71 1.87
N THR A 16 -11.38 -3.34 0.71
CA THR A 16 -11.41 -2.62 -0.56
C THR A 16 -12.78 -2.85 -1.21
N ILE A 17 -13.08 -2.04 -2.20
CA ILE A 17 -14.37 -2.13 -2.89
C ILE A 17 -14.17 -2.96 -4.15
N GLU A 18 -14.97 -4.02 -4.27
CA GLU A 18 -14.90 -4.91 -5.42
C GLU A 18 -15.08 -4.12 -6.71
N GLY A 19 -14.26 -4.44 -7.72
CA GLY A 19 -14.31 -3.76 -9.00
C GLY A 19 -13.51 -2.50 -9.07
N LYS A 20 -12.97 -2.03 -7.94
CA LYS A 20 -12.12 -0.85 -7.94
C LYS A 20 -10.65 -1.26 -7.98
N PHE A 21 -9.81 -0.30 -8.34
CA PHE A 21 -8.41 -0.58 -8.61
C PHE A 21 -7.69 -1.32 -7.47
N ALA A 22 -7.85 -0.85 -6.24
CA ALA A 22 -7.15 -1.46 -5.12
C ALA A 22 -7.52 -2.92 -4.92
N ALA A 23 -8.76 -3.30 -5.25
CA ALA A 23 -9.18 -4.68 -5.11
C ALA A 23 -8.47 -5.58 -6.11
N HIS A 24 -8.04 -5.05 -7.25
CA HIS A 24 -7.32 -5.84 -8.26
C HIS A 24 -5.87 -6.08 -7.90
N ILE A 25 -5.24 -5.13 -7.23
CA ILE A 25 -3.81 -5.24 -6.93
C ILE A 25 -3.53 -5.63 -5.48
N GLY A 26 -4.58 -5.73 -4.65
CA GLY A 26 -4.41 -6.19 -3.27
C GLY A 26 -4.32 -7.70 -3.21
N PRO A 27 -4.59 -8.28 -2.05
CA PRO A 27 -5.13 -7.59 -0.86
C PRO A 27 -4.07 -6.88 -0.05
N TYR A 28 -4.49 -5.82 0.61
CA TYR A 28 -3.65 -5.12 1.57
C TYR A 28 -4.09 -5.55 2.96
N TYR A 29 -3.16 -5.49 3.91
CA TYR A 29 -3.44 -5.78 5.31
C TYR A 29 -2.99 -4.60 6.14
N ILE A 30 -3.64 -4.40 7.28
CA ILE A 30 -3.42 -3.21 8.08
C ILE A 30 -3.31 -3.58 9.54
N LYS A 31 -2.45 -2.88 10.25
CA LYS A 31 -2.33 -3.01 11.69
C LYS A 31 -2.40 -1.61 12.29
N TYR A 32 -3.37 -1.39 13.16
CA TYR A 32 -3.50 -0.13 13.86
C TYR A 32 -2.62 -0.21 15.09
N LYS A 33 -1.56 0.57 15.10
CA LYS A 33 -0.60 0.57 16.19
C LYS A 33 -0.17 1.99 16.47
N TYR A 34 -0.56 2.49 17.63
CA TYR A 34 -0.17 3.82 18.02
C TYR A 34 1.35 3.90 18.10
N PRO A 35 1.97 4.97 17.64
CA PRO A 35 1.37 6.18 17.06
C PRO A 35 1.16 6.10 15.55
N ARG A 36 1.36 4.96 14.94
CA ARG A 36 1.32 4.88 13.49
C ARG A 36 0.61 3.62 13.03
N THR A 37 -0.21 3.79 12.00
CA THR A 37 -0.84 2.68 11.32
C THR A 37 0.12 2.15 10.27
N VAL A 38 0.16 0.84 10.09
CA VAL A 38 1.08 0.20 9.17
C VAL A 38 0.32 -0.66 8.19
N PHE A 39 0.69 -0.57 6.92
CA PHE A 39 0.13 -1.43 5.88
C PHE A 39 1.17 -2.44 5.45
N ILE A 40 0.72 -3.62 5.02
CA ILE A 40 1.59 -4.58 4.35
C ILE A 40 0.86 -5.15 3.14
N VAL A 41 1.64 -5.57 2.15
CA VAL A 41 1.13 -6.27 0.98
C VAL A 41 2.12 -7.38 0.66
N PHE A 42 1.60 -8.54 0.27
CA PHE A 42 2.45 -9.64 -0.13
C PHE A 42 2.76 -9.50 -1.62
N ILE A 43 4.03 -9.52 -1.96
CA ILE A 43 4.44 -9.39 -3.36
C ILE A 43 4.33 -10.76 -4.01
N ASP A 44 3.24 -10.98 -4.70
CA ASP A 44 3.06 -12.22 -5.44
C ASP A 44 3.34 -11.99 -6.92
N ASN A 45 3.13 -13.01 -7.72
CA ASN A 45 3.52 -12.96 -9.12
C ASN A 45 2.80 -11.87 -9.91
N LYS A 46 1.53 -11.60 -9.60
CA LYS A 46 0.78 -10.60 -10.37
C LYS A 46 1.28 -9.17 -10.13
N LEU A 47 2.03 -8.95 -9.06
CA LEU A 47 2.56 -7.64 -8.72
C LEU A 47 4.02 -7.49 -9.18
N SER A 48 4.56 -8.50 -9.84
CA SER A 48 5.97 -8.50 -10.20
C SER A 48 6.20 -8.11 -11.65
N ASN A 49 7.43 -7.74 -11.94
CA ASN A 49 7.86 -7.51 -13.31
C ASN A 49 8.61 -8.74 -13.82
N LEU A 50 9.22 -8.60 -14.99
CA LEU A 50 9.91 -9.71 -15.64
C LEU A 50 11.12 -10.21 -14.85
N ASN A 51 11.60 -9.43 -13.88
CA ASN A 51 12.76 -9.82 -13.07
C ASN A 51 12.34 -10.38 -11.71
N ASN A 52 11.05 -10.71 -11.55
CA ASN A 52 10.53 -11.31 -10.32
C ASN A 52 10.71 -10.42 -9.10
N VAL A 53 10.62 -9.11 -9.30
CA VAL A 53 10.59 -8.14 -8.22
C VAL A 53 9.35 -7.28 -8.42
N ALA A 54 8.93 -6.60 -7.36
CA ALA A 54 7.73 -5.77 -7.41
C ALA A 54 7.83 -4.77 -8.55
N HIS A 55 6.77 -4.69 -9.35
CA HIS A 55 6.70 -3.77 -10.47
C HIS A 55 6.69 -2.33 -9.94
N GLY A 56 7.50 -1.46 -10.57
CA GLY A 56 7.56 -0.06 -10.14
C GLY A 56 6.21 0.63 -10.15
N GLY A 57 5.38 0.33 -11.16
CA GLY A 57 4.04 0.88 -11.21
C GLY A 57 3.18 0.45 -10.04
N PHE A 58 3.32 -0.82 -9.62
CA PHE A 58 2.62 -1.27 -8.44
C PHE A 58 3.11 -0.53 -7.20
N LEU A 59 4.42 -0.35 -7.07
CA LEU A 59 4.96 0.36 -5.90
C LEU A 59 4.39 1.77 -5.80
N MET A 60 4.25 2.45 -6.94
CA MET A 60 3.65 3.78 -6.94
C MET A 60 2.17 3.73 -6.58
N ALA A 61 1.45 2.74 -7.10
CA ALA A 61 0.03 2.60 -6.77
C ALA A 61 -0.16 2.32 -5.28
N TYR A 62 0.69 1.47 -4.73
CA TYR A 62 0.65 1.14 -3.32
C TYR A 62 0.94 2.38 -2.46
N ALA A 63 1.98 3.13 -2.84
CA ALA A 63 2.32 4.37 -2.13
C ALA A 63 1.17 5.36 -2.19
N ASP A 64 0.52 5.46 -3.35
CA ASP A 64 -0.61 6.35 -3.51
C ASP A 64 -1.78 5.94 -2.62
N SER A 65 -2.07 4.64 -2.57
CA SER A 65 -3.18 4.14 -1.74
C SER A 65 -2.91 4.38 -0.26
N VAL A 66 -1.70 4.08 0.20
CA VAL A 66 -1.34 4.27 1.60
C VAL A 66 -1.34 5.75 1.96
N GLY A 67 -0.75 6.58 1.09
CA GLY A 67 -0.75 8.03 1.30
C GLY A 67 -2.15 8.59 1.35
N GLY A 68 -3.03 8.08 0.48
CA GLY A 68 -4.42 8.52 0.46
C GLY A 68 -5.15 8.19 1.75
N PHE A 69 -4.89 7.01 2.30
CA PHE A 69 -5.48 6.63 3.58
C PHE A 69 -5.09 7.60 4.68
N TYR A 70 -3.80 7.89 4.77
CA TYR A 70 -3.31 8.80 5.81
C TYR A 70 -3.87 10.21 5.60
N ALA A 71 -3.88 10.68 4.36
CA ALA A 71 -4.37 12.03 4.05
C ALA A 71 -5.86 12.15 4.35
N TYR A 72 -6.65 11.15 3.94
CA TYR A 72 -8.08 11.18 4.21
C TYR A 72 -8.35 11.21 5.71
N ASN A 73 -7.62 10.41 6.47
CA ASN A 73 -7.83 10.36 7.92
C ASN A 73 -7.43 11.67 8.59
N LYS A 74 -6.53 12.41 7.97
CA LYS A 74 -6.13 13.71 8.52
C LYS A 74 -7.16 14.78 8.23
N VAL A 75 -7.65 14.87 6.99
CA VAL A 75 -8.53 15.97 6.60
C VAL A 75 -10.01 15.63 6.64
N LYS A 76 -10.35 14.33 6.64
CA LYS A 76 -11.74 13.85 6.69
C LYS A 76 -12.61 14.34 5.53
N LYS A 77 -12.00 14.55 4.38
CA LYS A 77 -12.70 14.94 3.15
C LYS A 77 -12.13 14.13 2.01
N PRO A 78 -12.92 13.93 0.94
CA PRO A 78 -12.39 13.25 -0.23
C PRO A 78 -11.17 13.99 -0.76
N ILE A 79 -10.18 13.25 -1.21
CA ILE A 79 -8.93 13.80 -1.71
C ILE A 79 -8.63 13.19 -3.08
N VAL A 80 -7.80 13.89 -3.84
CA VAL A 80 -7.28 13.38 -5.10
C VAL A 80 -5.79 13.62 -5.13
N THR A 81 -5.07 12.72 -5.79
CA THR A 81 -3.63 12.86 -5.93
C THR A 81 -3.33 13.84 -7.04
N VAL A 82 -2.57 14.87 -6.73
CA VAL A 82 -2.16 15.85 -7.72
C VAL A 82 -0.76 15.55 -8.23
N ASN A 83 0.11 15.09 -7.35
CA ASN A 83 1.48 14.83 -7.70
C ASN A 83 2.02 13.71 -6.81
N LEU A 84 2.77 12.80 -7.42
CA LEU A 84 3.37 11.68 -6.70
C LEU A 84 4.75 11.43 -7.28
N ASN A 85 5.77 11.52 -6.43
CA ASN A 85 7.15 11.24 -6.82
C ASN A 85 7.68 10.10 -6.00
N CYS A 86 8.36 9.16 -6.65
CA CYS A 86 8.92 8.00 -5.97
C CYS A 86 10.36 7.80 -6.36
N ASN A 87 11.15 7.37 -5.39
CA ASN A 87 12.53 6.94 -5.64
C ASN A 87 12.62 5.47 -5.27
N PHE A 88 13.00 4.64 -6.24
CA PHE A 88 13.12 3.21 -6.03
C PHE A 88 14.55 2.89 -5.64
N ILE A 89 14.75 2.55 -4.38
CA ILE A 89 16.10 2.39 -3.84
C ILE A 89 16.59 0.95 -3.93
N LYS A 90 15.70 0.00 -3.69
CA LYS A 90 16.03 -1.42 -3.72
C LYS A 90 14.92 -2.23 -4.33
N PRO A 91 15.24 -3.35 -4.98
CA PRO A 91 14.18 -4.25 -5.45
C PRO A 91 13.51 -4.96 -4.29
N VAL A 92 12.24 -5.32 -4.49
CA VAL A 92 11.47 -6.09 -3.51
C VAL A 92 11.10 -7.40 -4.18
N SER A 93 11.61 -8.50 -3.67
CA SER A 93 11.45 -9.79 -4.32
C SER A 93 10.05 -10.36 -4.16
N VAL A 94 9.61 -11.12 -5.16
CA VAL A 94 8.41 -11.93 -5.04
C VAL A 94 8.57 -12.83 -3.82
N GLY A 95 7.52 -12.96 -3.04
CA GLY A 95 7.55 -13.76 -1.83
C GLY A 95 7.79 -12.95 -0.57
N SER A 96 7.95 -11.64 -0.71
CA SER A 96 8.22 -10.76 0.43
C SER A 96 6.97 -10.02 0.83
N TRP A 97 6.91 -9.64 2.10
CA TRP A 97 5.92 -8.72 2.60
C TRP A 97 6.51 -7.32 2.54
N LEU A 98 5.78 -6.40 1.93
CA LEU A 98 6.24 -5.01 1.82
C LEU A 98 5.45 -4.13 2.76
N GLU A 99 6.15 -3.53 3.70
CA GLU A 99 5.53 -2.67 4.70
C GLU A 99 5.49 -1.22 4.20
N ALA A 100 4.42 -0.52 4.51
CA ALA A 100 4.29 0.89 4.16
C ALA A 100 3.73 1.68 5.31
N LYS A 101 4.31 2.84 5.52
CA LYS A 101 3.87 3.83 6.49
C LYS A 101 3.96 5.20 5.83
N ALA A 102 3.17 6.13 6.29
CA ALA A 102 3.23 7.48 5.76
C ALA A 102 3.19 8.51 6.87
N GLU A 103 3.58 9.70 6.54
CA GLU A 103 3.59 10.80 7.49
C GLU A 103 3.08 12.03 6.78
N ILE A 104 2.17 12.76 7.42
CA ILE A 104 1.66 14.00 6.85
C ILE A 104 2.55 15.12 7.32
N LYS A 105 3.23 15.78 6.37
CA LYS A 105 4.13 16.89 6.71
C LYS A 105 3.39 18.18 6.90
N THR A 106 2.47 18.50 5.98
CA THR A 106 1.66 19.69 6.09
C THR A 106 0.26 19.37 5.59
N SER A 107 -0.73 20.07 6.11
CA SER A 107 -2.10 19.91 5.66
C SER A 107 -2.80 21.25 5.57
N GLY A 108 -2.04 22.28 5.25
CA GLY A 108 -2.59 23.61 5.13
C GLY A 108 -3.45 23.77 3.90
N LYS A 109 -4.10 24.92 3.81
CA LYS A 109 -4.85 25.29 2.61
C LYS A 109 -3.87 25.69 1.53
N SER A 110 -4.23 25.48 0.30
CA SER A 110 -3.36 25.90 -0.79
C SER A 110 -4.15 26.31 -1.98
#